data_559e8cdc0cd34b516cd4a8ef538da207
#
_entry.id   559e8cdc0cd34b516cd4a8ef538da207
#
_cell.length_a   1.000
_cell.length_b   1.000
_cell.length_c   1.000
_cell.angle_alpha   90.00
_cell.angle_beta   90.00
_cell.angle_gamma   90.00
#
_symmetry.space_group_name_H-M   'P 1'
#
loop_
_entity.id
_entity.type
_entity.pdbx_description
1 polymer ?
#
loop_
_entity_poly.entity_id
_entity_poly.type
_entity_poly.pdbx_seq_one_letter_code
_entity_poly.pdbx_strand_id
1 'polypeptide(L)'
;DRVGLVTSADTYVMEKECTQGEFDYYTFETRLGEEPFRYCFEVQSGTEKYYYGRCGISREILEYYNFVVVPGFSTPDWAKGAVMYQIFTDRFYNGDKSNDVETNEYYYIGDYSRRVTNWDKYPANMGVREFYGGDLQGVMDKLDYLQDLGIEVVYFNPLFVSPSNHKYDIQDYDYIDPHYGKIVDDGGEVLPNGVTDNSQATKYKKRTTGLKNLEASNEL
;
A
#
# COMPACT_ATOMS: atom_id res chain seq x y z
N ASP A 1 35.76 8.75 24.98
CA ASP A 1 34.79 8.71 23.87
C ASP A 1 34.07 10.06 23.76
N ARG A 2 33.75 10.47 22.56
CA ARG A 2 33.06 11.72 22.26
C ARG A 2 31.94 11.43 21.29
N VAL A 3 30.78 12.01 21.56
CA VAL A 3 29.63 11.99 20.65
C VAL A 3 29.33 13.41 20.18
N GLY A 4 29.07 13.56 18.90
CA GLY A 4 28.73 14.83 18.26
C GLY A 4 27.48 14.68 17.40
N LEU A 5 26.70 15.77 17.28
CA LEU A 5 25.64 15.94 16.32
C LEU A 5 26.18 16.76 15.15
N VAL A 6 26.17 16.17 13.97
CA VAL A 6 26.73 16.76 12.72
C VAL A 6 25.61 17.27 11.86
N THR A 7 25.70 18.52 11.44
CA THR A 7 24.81 19.16 10.47
C THR A 7 25.61 19.59 9.25
N SER A 8 24.97 20.17 8.23
CA SER A 8 25.68 20.78 7.09
C SER A 8 26.51 22.01 7.47
N ALA A 9 26.21 22.66 8.61
CA ALA A 9 26.85 23.88 9.05
C ALA A 9 27.99 23.63 10.07
N ASP A 10 27.81 22.69 11.00
CA ASP A 10 28.75 22.48 12.10
C ASP A 10 28.58 21.08 12.75
N THR A 11 29.54 20.76 13.61
CA THR A 11 29.49 19.58 14.51
C THR A 11 29.42 20.04 15.95
N TYR A 12 28.30 19.75 16.61
CA TYR A 12 28.02 20.10 17.98
C TYR A 12 28.37 18.94 18.92
N VAL A 13 29.14 19.23 19.99
CA VAL A 13 29.46 18.20 20.99
C VAL A 13 28.21 17.92 21.82
N MET A 14 27.87 16.66 21.96
CA MET A 14 26.77 16.23 22.83
C MET A 14 27.25 16.03 24.26
N GLU A 15 26.40 16.35 25.23
CA GLU A 15 26.70 16.17 26.65
C GLU A 15 26.28 14.76 27.11
N LYS A 16 27.15 14.09 27.85
CA LYS A 16 26.79 12.82 28.47
C LYS A 16 25.87 13.08 29.67
N GLU A 17 24.63 12.64 29.55
CA GLU A 17 23.60 12.83 30.59
C GLU A 17 23.74 11.80 31.70
N CYS A 18 23.83 10.51 31.37
CA CYS A 18 23.94 9.43 32.35
C CYS A 18 24.50 8.15 31.74
N THR A 19 24.76 7.18 32.59
CA THR A 19 25.02 5.78 32.24
C THR A 19 23.96 4.91 32.91
N GLN A 20 23.30 4.05 32.12
CA GLN A 20 22.36 3.05 32.65
C GLN A 20 22.73 1.67 32.13
N GLY A 21 23.17 0.81 33.03
CA GLY A 21 23.70 -0.49 32.65
C GLY A 21 24.98 -0.37 31.82
N GLU A 22 24.96 -0.93 30.60
CA GLU A 22 26.06 -0.88 29.63
C GLU A 22 25.94 0.28 28.63
N PHE A 23 24.95 1.17 28.77
CA PHE A 23 24.68 2.24 27.82
C PHE A 23 24.99 3.61 28.40
N ASP A 24 25.66 4.45 27.62
CA ASP A 24 25.86 5.87 27.86
C ASP A 24 24.84 6.67 27.05
N TYR A 25 24.17 7.59 27.73
CA TYR A 25 23.16 8.48 27.12
C TYR A 25 23.75 9.87 26.92
N TYR A 26 23.58 10.40 25.70
CA TYR A 26 24.07 11.72 25.32
C TYR A 26 22.89 12.58 24.84
N THR A 27 22.90 13.85 25.20
CA THR A 27 21.88 14.83 24.85
C THR A 27 22.48 16.03 24.12
N PHE A 28 21.66 16.64 23.30
CA PHE A 28 21.92 17.93 22.68
C PHE A 28 20.60 18.67 22.51
N GLU A 29 20.53 19.90 23.03
CA GLU A 29 19.36 20.76 22.92
C GLU A 29 19.61 21.87 21.91
N THR A 30 18.66 22.11 21.03
CA THR A 30 18.69 23.20 20.08
C THR A 30 17.29 23.73 19.79
N ARG A 31 17.23 24.99 19.33
CA ARG A 31 16.00 25.56 18.79
C ARG A 31 15.99 25.41 17.28
N LEU A 32 14.94 24.80 16.76
CA LEU A 32 14.75 24.65 15.33
C LEU A 32 14.13 25.94 14.76
N GLY A 33 14.54 26.29 13.53
CA GLY A 33 13.89 27.28 12.71
C GLY A 33 12.66 26.71 11.99
N GLU A 34 12.32 27.27 10.83
CA GLU A 34 11.20 26.80 9.99
C GLU A 34 11.64 25.71 8.98
N GLU A 35 12.93 25.67 8.68
CA GLU A 35 13.49 24.72 7.71
C GLU A 35 13.76 23.34 8.29
N PRO A 36 13.69 22.27 7.46
CA PRO A 36 14.01 20.91 7.91
C PRO A 36 15.43 20.81 8.48
N PHE A 37 15.54 20.33 9.71
CA PHE A 37 16.81 20.14 10.39
C PHE A 37 17.36 18.73 10.08
N ARG A 38 18.50 18.69 9.39
CA ARG A 38 19.17 17.46 8.95
C ARG A 38 20.42 17.22 9.75
N TYR A 39 20.60 15.98 10.27
CA TYR A 39 21.75 15.65 11.11
C TYR A 39 22.10 14.15 11.05
N CYS A 40 23.31 13.83 11.40
CA CYS A 40 23.76 12.50 11.81
C CYS A 40 24.55 12.60 13.11
N PHE A 41 24.86 11.47 13.70
CA PHE A 41 25.74 11.44 14.87
C PHE A 41 27.17 11.10 14.46
N GLU A 42 28.14 11.74 15.10
CA GLU A 42 29.56 11.37 15.08
C GLU A 42 29.90 10.70 16.39
N VAL A 43 30.52 9.54 16.34
CA VAL A 43 31.05 8.83 17.51
C VAL A 43 32.53 8.65 17.33
N GLN A 44 33.31 9.22 18.25
CA GLN A 44 34.76 9.05 18.28
C GLN A 44 35.12 8.21 19.49
N SER A 45 35.84 7.10 19.24
CA SER A 45 36.42 6.24 20.29
C SER A 45 37.91 6.09 20.03
N GLY A 46 38.72 6.69 20.92
CA GLY A 46 40.14 6.81 20.70
C GLY A 46 40.49 7.58 19.42
N THR A 47 41.18 6.91 18.50
CA THR A 47 41.52 7.47 17.16
C THR A 47 40.49 7.16 16.07
N GLU A 48 39.53 6.31 16.37
CA GLU A 48 38.51 5.85 15.44
C GLU A 48 37.31 6.79 15.45
N LYS A 49 36.81 7.09 14.25
CA LYS A 49 35.64 7.95 14.04
C LYS A 49 34.61 7.25 13.17
N TYR A 50 33.35 7.29 13.61
CA TYR A 50 32.19 6.70 12.95
C TYR A 50 31.06 7.70 12.88
N TYR A 51 30.20 7.54 11.87
CA TYR A 51 28.97 8.30 11.71
C TYR A 51 27.77 7.37 11.75
N TYR A 52 26.69 7.82 12.40
CA TYR A 52 25.45 7.08 12.51
C TYR A 52 24.30 7.90 11.92
N GLY A 53 23.71 7.40 10.86
CA GLY A 53 22.53 7.93 10.18
C GLY A 53 21.43 6.89 10.06
N ARG A 54 20.42 7.15 9.23
CA ARG A 54 19.30 6.23 9.02
C ARG A 54 19.68 4.89 8.39
N CYS A 55 20.81 4.80 7.70
CA CYS A 55 21.35 3.55 7.16
C CYS A 55 22.22 2.76 8.15
N GLY A 56 22.39 3.25 9.39
CA GLY A 56 23.28 2.66 10.38
C GLY A 56 24.65 3.33 10.45
N ILE A 57 25.70 2.56 10.81
CA ILE A 57 27.06 3.06 11.05
C ILE A 57 27.85 3.08 9.73
N SER A 58 28.60 4.17 9.50
CA SER A 58 29.51 4.34 8.37
C SER A 58 30.84 4.98 8.80
N ARG A 59 31.86 4.94 7.93
CA ARG A 59 33.15 5.62 8.13
C ARG A 59 33.15 7.05 7.57
N GLU A 60 32.11 7.42 6.84
CA GLU A 60 31.95 8.72 6.19
C GLU A 60 30.52 9.26 6.35
N ILE A 61 30.33 10.56 6.19
CA ILE A 61 29.03 11.20 6.25
C ILE A 61 28.27 10.86 4.97
N LEU A 62 27.11 10.22 5.11
CA LEU A 62 26.20 9.89 4.03
C LEU A 62 24.97 10.81 4.11
N GLU A 63 25.07 12.01 3.53
CA GLU A 63 24.05 13.08 3.68
C GLU A 63 22.63 12.65 3.32
N TYR A 64 22.46 11.81 2.30
CA TYR A 64 21.16 11.27 1.91
C TYR A 64 20.49 10.48 3.05
N TYR A 65 21.28 9.89 3.93
CA TYR A 65 20.82 9.11 5.07
C TYR A 65 20.84 9.86 6.40
N ASN A 66 20.96 11.18 6.37
CA ASN A 66 20.80 11.98 7.59
C ASN A 66 19.40 11.82 8.19
N PHE A 67 19.32 11.88 9.51
CA PHE A 67 18.05 12.08 10.20
C PHE A 67 17.49 13.45 9.83
N VAL A 68 16.16 13.57 9.82
CA VAL A 68 15.47 14.80 9.48
C VAL A 68 14.39 15.08 10.51
N VAL A 69 14.41 16.26 11.11
CA VAL A 69 13.30 16.81 11.86
C VAL A 69 12.67 17.93 11.03
N VAL A 70 11.38 17.82 10.81
CA VAL A 70 10.61 18.85 10.09
C VAL A 70 9.84 19.67 11.14
N PRO A 71 10.22 20.95 11.36
CA PRO A 71 9.53 21.79 12.32
C PRO A 71 8.05 21.96 11.96
N GLY A 72 7.19 21.98 12.96
CA GLY A 72 5.75 22.09 12.74
C GLY A 72 5.05 20.85 12.18
N PHE A 73 5.79 19.78 11.84
CA PHE A 73 5.16 18.52 11.46
C PHE A 73 4.45 17.87 12.65
N SER A 74 3.21 17.54 12.44
CA SER A 74 2.44 16.75 13.40
C SER A 74 1.57 15.73 12.68
N THR A 75 1.51 14.52 13.21
CA THR A 75 0.51 13.54 12.78
C THR A 75 -0.86 13.99 13.29
N PRO A 76 -1.90 13.96 12.45
CA PRO A 76 -3.27 14.23 12.89
C PRO A 76 -3.65 13.37 14.11
N ASP A 77 -4.36 13.97 15.07
CA ASP A 77 -4.66 13.27 16.34
C ASP A 77 -5.52 12.02 16.13
N TRP A 78 -6.41 12.02 15.15
CA TRP A 78 -7.22 10.86 14.81
C TRP A 78 -6.39 9.65 14.33
N ALA A 79 -5.20 9.88 13.74
CA ALA A 79 -4.34 8.80 13.25
C ALA A 79 -3.48 8.18 14.36
N LYS A 80 -3.34 8.87 15.50
CA LYS A 80 -2.51 8.40 16.62
C LYS A 80 -3.24 7.31 17.39
N GLY A 81 -2.77 6.07 17.23
CA GLY A 81 -3.38 4.89 17.87
C GLY A 81 -4.61 4.33 17.17
N ALA A 82 -4.98 4.85 15.99
CA ALA A 82 -6.10 4.33 15.21
C ALA A 82 -5.88 2.87 14.78
N VAL A 83 -6.92 2.07 14.91
CA VAL A 83 -6.93 0.68 14.45
C VAL A 83 -7.25 0.65 12.96
N MET A 84 -6.28 0.23 12.15
CA MET A 84 -6.42 0.14 10.70
C MET A 84 -6.72 -1.29 10.26
N TYR A 85 -7.63 -1.44 9.29
CA TYR A 85 -7.90 -2.70 8.62
C TYR A 85 -7.62 -2.57 7.12
N GLN A 86 -6.65 -3.35 6.63
CA GLN A 86 -6.36 -3.40 5.20
C GLN A 86 -7.26 -4.43 4.52
N ILE A 87 -7.97 -3.99 3.47
CA ILE A 87 -8.90 -4.84 2.72
C ILE A 87 -8.28 -5.21 1.36
N PHE A 88 -8.10 -6.52 1.14
CA PHE A 88 -7.92 -7.10 -0.18
C PHE A 88 -9.33 -7.41 -0.74
N THR A 89 -9.87 -6.53 -1.55
CA THR A 89 -11.29 -6.49 -1.91
C THR A 89 -11.79 -7.81 -2.50
N ASP A 90 -11.09 -8.41 -3.48
CA ASP A 90 -11.45 -9.71 -4.07
C ASP A 90 -11.63 -10.83 -3.03
N ARG A 91 -10.96 -10.72 -1.88
CA ARG A 91 -10.91 -11.74 -0.83
C ARG A 91 -11.65 -11.36 0.44
N PHE A 92 -12.45 -10.31 0.41
CA PHE A 92 -13.14 -9.83 1.62
C PHE A 92 -14.59 -10.34 1.71
N TYR A 93 -15.46 -9.91 0.82
CA TYR A 93 -16.84 -10.38 0.74
C TYR A 93 -17.45 -10.07 -0.61
N ASN A 94 -18.19 -11.02 -1.21
CA ASN A 94 -18.90 -10.86 -2.46
C ASN A 94 -20.33 -10.36 -2.20
N GLY A 95 -20.59 -9.10 -2.44
CA GLY A 95 -21.89 -8.45 -2.25
C GLY A 95 -22.75 -8.47 -3.50
N ASP A 96 -22.14 -8.33 -4.68
CA ASP A 96 -22.83 -8.32 -5.98
C ASP A 96 -22.22 -9.33 -6.96
N LYS A 97 -22.85 -10.49 -7.08
CA LYS A 97 -22.39 -11.55 -7.98
C LYS A 97 -22.52 -11.21 -9.48
N SER A 98 -23.18 -10.13 -9.82
CA SER A 98 -23.34 -9.72 -11.23
C SER A 98 -22.07 -9.10 -11.81
N ASN A 99 -21.18 -8.60 -10.95
CA ASN A 99 -19.90 -8.02 -11.33
C ASN A 99 -18.72 -9.02 -11.30
N ASP A 100 -18.94 -10.28 -10.88
CA ASP A 100 -17.88 -11.29 -10.79
C ASP A 100 -17.12 -11.46 -12.11
N VAL A 101 -15.79 -11.58 -12.02
CA VAL A 101 -14.96 -12.01 -13.16
C VAL A 101 -15.33 -13.43 -13.56
N GLU A 102 -15.55 -13.66 -14.85
CA GLU A 102 -15.87 -14.99 -15.36
C GLU A 102 -14.61 -15.80 -15.70
N THR A 103 -14.76 -17.13 -15.69
CA THR A 103 -13.71 -18.01 -16.17
C THR A 103 -13.53 -17.79 -17.67
N ASN A 104 -12.27 -17.66 -18.11
CA ASN A 104 -11.89 -17.33 -19.49
C ASN A 104 -12.32 -15.94 -19.98
N GLU A 105 -12.66 -15.02 -19.07
CA GLU A 105 -13.06 -13.68 -19.49
C GLU A 105 -11.91 -12.97 -20.26
N TYR A 106 -10.66 -13.23 -19.87
CA TYR A 106 -9.45 -12.77 -20.55
C TYR A 106 -8.25 -13.65 -20.22
N TYR A 107 -7.14 -13.44 -20.93
CA TYR A 107 -5.86 -14.14 -20.74
C TYR A 107 -4.86 -13.19 -20.04
N TYR A 108 -4.21 -13.66 -18.98
CA TYR A 108 -3.29 -12.84 -18.20
C TYR A 108 -2.16 -13.70 -17.60
N ILE A 109 -0.91 -13.28 -17.80
CA ILE A 109 0.30 -13.97 -17.28
C ILE A 109 0.26 -15.48 -17.53
N GLY A 110 0.10 -15.88 -18.79
CA GLY A 110 0.25 -17.28 -19.24
C GLY A 110 -0.95 -18.19 -18.99
N ASP A 111 -2.11 -17.68 -18.52
CA ASP A 111 -3.34 -18.49 -18.37
C ASP A 111 -4.59 -17.58 -18.36
N TYR A 112 -5.78 -18.17 -18.31
CA TYR A 112 -7.05 -17.45 -18.28
C TYR A 112 -7.44 -17.00 -16.87
N SER A 113 -8.27 -15.95 -16.81
CA SER A 113 -9.01 -15.60 -15.58
C SER A 113 -9.88 -16.78 -15.13
N ARG A 114 -10.03 -16.95 -13.83
CA ARG A 114 -10.78 -18.04 -13.21
C ARG A 114 -11.67 -17.54 -12.09
N ARG A 115 -12.97 -17.74 -12.23
CA ARG A 115 -13.91 -17.54 -11.14
C ARG A 115 -13.78 -18.68 -10.13
N VAL A 116 -13.60 -18.34 -8.85
CA VAL A 116 -13.62 -19.27 -7.73
C VAL A 116 -15.02 -19.28 -7.14
N THR A 117 -15.68 -20.44 -7.20
CA THR A 117 -17.06 -20.60 -6.68
C THR A 117 -17.12 -21.14 -5.26
N ASN A 118 -16.03 -21.76 -4.79
CA ASN A 118 -15.89 -22.22 -3.42
C ASN A 118 -15.00 -21.25 -2.63
N TRP A 119 -15.61 -20.46 -1.77
CA TRP A 119 -14.91 -19.44 -0.97
C TRP A 119 -13.86 -20.04 -0.02
N ASP A 120 -14.03 -21.29 0.41
CA ASP A 120 -13.10 -22.01 1.29
C ASP A 120 -11.89 -22.62 0.56
N LYS A 121 -11.84 -22.50 -0.76
CA LYS A 121 -10.69 -22.98 -1.54
C LYS A 121 -9.44 -22.17 -1.22
N TYR A 122 -8.32 -22.84 -0.94
CA TYR A 122 -7.04 -22.17 -0.85
C TYR A 122 -6.59 -21.61 -2.21
N PRO A 123 -6.01 -20.39 -2.26
CA PRO A 123 -5.46 -19.82 -3.49
C PRO A 123 -4.36 -20.70 -4.08
N ALA A 124 -4.29 -20.76 -5.42
CA ALA A 124 -3.19 -21.42 -6.12
C ALA A 124 -1.87 -20.62 -5.99
N ASN A 125 -0.73 -21.26 -6.27
CA ASN A 125 0.59 -20.62 -6.22
C ASN A 125 0.70 -19.38 -7.12
N MET A 126 -0.01 -19.37 -8.27
CA MET A 126 -0.15 -18.22 -9.16
C MET A 126 -1.59 -17.71 -9.14
N GLY A 127 -2.08 -17.43 -7.94
CA GLY A 127 -3.47 -17.07 -7.68
C GLY A 127 -3.88 -15.67 -8.15
N VAL A 128 -3.04 -14.92 -8.84
CA VAL A 128 -3.33 -13.56 -9.35
C VAL A 128 -4.48 -13.52 -10.37
N ARG A 129 -4.82 -14.66 -10.96
CA ARG A 129 -5.90 -14.85 -11.94
C ARG A 129 -7.14 -15.53 -11.36
N GLU A 130 -7.11 -15.89 -10.07
CA GLU A 130 -8.25 -16.50 -9.36
C GLU A 130 -9.03 -15.42 -8.65
N PHE A 131 -10.30 -15.27 -9.04
CA PHE A 131 -11.20 -14.24 -8.52
C PHE A 131 -12.25 -14.88 -7.63
N TYR A 132 -12.33 -14.43 -6.39
CA TYR A 132 -13.32 -14.85 -5.42
C TYR A 132 -14.57 -13.96 -5.47
N GLY A 133 -14.47 -12.83 -6.14
CA GLY A 133 -15.60 -11.95 -6.41
C GLY A 133 -15.93 -11.00 -5.26
N GLY A 134 -15.02 -10.78 -4.32
CA GLY A 134 -15.20 -9.70 -3.35
C GLY A 134 -15.21 -8.33 -4.03
N ASP A 135 -16.09 -7.43 -3.58
CA ASP A 135 -16.38 -6.16 -4.21
C ASP A 135 -16.70 -5.04 -3.21
N LEU A 136 -16.92 -3.83 -3.67
CA LEU A 136 -17.25 -2.68 -2.82
C LEU A 136 -18.63 -2.81 -2.17
N GLN A 137 -19.60 -3.44 -2.85
CA GLN A 137 -20.89 -3.76 -2.23
C GLN A 137 -20.69 -4.67 -1.02
N GLY A 138 -19.82 -5.68 -1.16
CA GLY A 138 -19.49 -6.58 -0.06
C GLY A 138 -18.79 -5.88 1.11
N VAL A 139 -17.97 -4.87 0.83
CA VAL A 139 -17.40 -4.05 1.90
C VAL A 139 -18.49 -3.24 2.60
N MET A 140 -19.40 -2.63 1.87
CA MET A 140 -20.54 -1.90 2.44
C MET A 140 -21.42 -2.83 3.31
N ASP A 141 -21.69 -4.03 2.86
CA ASP A 141 -22.47 -5.04 3.62
C ASP A 141 -21.78 -5.48 4.91
N LYS A 142 -20.48 -5.22 5.05
CA LYS A 142 -19.65 -5.58 6.21
C LYS A 142 -19.20 -4.39 7.06
N LEU A 143 -19.75 -3.19 6.85
CA LEU A 143 -19.38 -2.02 7.64
C LEU A 143 -19.71 -2.20 9.13
N ASP A 144 -20.87 -2.78 9.45
CA ASP A 144 -21.24 -3.06 10.86
C ASP A 144 -20.24 -4.03 11.52
N TYR A 145 -19.80 -5.06 10.79
CA TYR A 145 -18.76 -5.98 11.27
C TYR A 145 -17.45 -5.26 11.55
N LEU A 146 -17.02 -4.37 10.66
CA LEU A 146 -15.78 -3.58 10.84
C LEU A 146 -15.93 -2.63 12.03
N GLN A 147 -17.07 -2.02 12.20
CA GLN A 147 -17.38 -1.13 13.33
C GLN A 147 -17.37 -1.91 14.66
N ASP A 148 -18.02 -3.08 14.72
CA ASP A 148 -18.05 -3.93 15.91
C ASP A 148 -16.65 -4.46 16.29
N LEU A 149 -15.78 -4.65 15.27
CA LEU A 149 -14.37 -5.01 15.48
C LEU A 149 -13.52 -3.83 16.00
N GLY A 150 -14.07 -2.61 16.03
CA GLY A 150 -13.38 -1.41 16.49
C GLY A 150 -12.43 -0.81 15.47
N ILE A 151 -12.70 -1.02 14.17
CA ILE A 151 -11.89 -0.45 13.09
C ILE A 151 -12.23 1.03 12.92
N GLU A 152 -11.22 1.87 12.93
CA GLU A 152 -11.33 3.33 12.78
C GLU A 152 -10.90 3.80 11.39
N VAL A 153 -10.02 3.02 10.72
CA VAL A 153 -9.50 3.35 9.39
C VAL A 153 -9.51 2.12 8.50
N VAL A 154 -10.15 2.25 7.34
CA VAL A 154 -10.10 1.23 6.28
C VAL A 154 -9.07 1.65 5.24
N TYR A 155 -8.14 0.75 4.92
CA TYR A 155 -7.15 0.92 3.87
C TYR A 155 -7.40 -0.13 2.77
N PHE A 156 -7.75 0.31 1.58
CA PHE A 156 -7.95 -0.61 0.46
C PHE A 156 -6.65 -0.93 -0.27
N ASN A 157 -6.46 -2.19 -0.66
CA ASN A 157 -5.63 -2.49 -1.82
C ASN A 157 -6.18 -1.72 -3.04
N PRO A 158 -5.39 -1.52 -4.12
CA PRO A 158 -5.87 -0.76 -5.27
C PRO A 158 -7.25 -1.24 -5.75
N LEU A 159 -8.10 -0.28 -6.14
CA LEU A 159 -9.47 -0.54 -6.61
C LEU A 159 -9.65 -0.31 -8.11
N PHE A 160 -8.63 0.26 -8.75
CA PHE A 160 -8.68 0.75 -10.11
C PHE A 160 -8.64 -0.37 -11.16
N VAL A 161 -9.03 -0.05 -12.39
CA VAL A 161 -9.05 -1.01 -13.51
C VAL A 161 -7.71 -1.72 -13.66
N SER A 162 -7.73 -3.04 -13.53
CA SER A 162 -6.53 -3.88 -13.55
C SER A 162 -6.87 -5.35 -13.81
N PRO A 163 -6.01 -6.09 -14.54
CA PRO A 163 -6.29 -7.49 -14.89
C PRO A 163 -6.01 -8.50 -13.76
N SER A 164 -5.34 -8.11 -12.70
CA SER A 164 -5.11 -9.00 -11.55
C SER A 164 -6.17 -8.85 -10.47
N ASN A 165 -6.32 -9.86 -9.62
CA ASN A 165 -7.19 -9.77 -8.45
C ASN A 165 -6.67 -8.79 -7.37
N HIS A 166 -5.35 -8.58 -7.30
CA HIS A 166 -4.73 -7.66 -6.33
C HIS A 166 -4.71 -6.19 -6.80
N LYS A 167 -4.97 -5.94 -8.08
CA LYS A 167 -5.08 -4.61 -8.71
C LYS A 167 -3.84 -3.70 -8.60
N TYR A 168 -2.63 -4.21 -8.30
CA TYR A 168 -1.41 -3.40 -8.27
C TYR A 168 -0.84 -3.09 -9.66
N ASP A 169 -1.28 -3.79 -10.71
CA ASP A 169 -0.94 -3.59 -12.11
C ASP A 169 -1.99 -2.71 -12.82
N ILE A 170 -2.19 -1.52 -12.26
CA ILE A 170 -3.23 -0.56 -12.66
C ILE A 170 -3.06 -0.14 -14.12
N GLN A 171 -4.14 -0.22 -14.88
CA GLN A 171 -4.22 0.21 -16.28
C GLN A 171 -4.84 1.60 -16.42
N ASP A 172 -5.73 1.98 -15.51
CA ASP A 172 -6.43 3.26 -15.52
C ASP A 172 -6.67 3.72 -14.07
N TYR A 173 -6.14 4.87 -13.70
CA TYR A 173 -6.28 5.45 -12.36
C TYR A 173 -7.53 6.32 -12.19
N ASP A 174 -8.24 6.63 -13.29
CA ASP A 174 -9.40 7.51 -13.25
C ASP A 174 -10.69 6.77 -12.87
N TYR A 175 -10.67 5.42 -12.98
CA TYR A 175 -11.88 4.61 -12.79
C TYR A 175 -11.66 3.43 -11.85
N ILE A 176 -12.66 3.22 -10.99
CA ILE A 176 -12.81 1.98 -10.22
C ILE A 176 -13.05 0.81 -11.19
N ASP A 177 -12.42 -0.32 -10.96
CA ASP A 177 -12.65 -1.53 -11.77
C ASP A 177 -14.12 -1.96 -11.64
N PRO A 178 -14.86 -2.10 -12.75
CA PRO A 178 -16.26 -2.50 -12.70
C PRO A 178 -16.53 -3.86 -12.04
N HIS A 179 -15.54 -4.75 -11.97
CA HIS A 179 -15.64 -5.99 -11.20
C HIS A 179 -15.59 -5.77 -9.68
N TYR A 180 -15.15 -4.58 -9.23
CA TYR A 180 -15.27 -4.15 -7.83
C TYR A 180 -16.42 -3.16 -7.62
N GLY A 181 -16.89 -2.52 -8.70
CA GLY A 181 -17.97 -1.55 -8.73
C GLY A 181 -19.26 -2.13 -9.30
N LYS A 182 -19.75 -1.51 -10.37
CA LYS A 182 -21.00 -1.89 -11.02
C LYS A 182 -20.83 -2.18 -12.52
N ILE A 183 -21.40 -3.31 -12.96
CA ILE A 183 -21.55 -3.63 -14.38
C ILE A 183 -23.00 -3.41 -14.77
N VAL A 184 -23.29 -2.27 -15.41
CA VAL A 184 -24.65 -1.89 -15.86
C VAL A 184 -24.90 -2.17 -17.34
N ASP A 185 -23.84 -2.37 -18.12
CA ASP A 185 -23.87 -2.75 -19.53
C ASP A 185 -22.99 -3.99 -19.74
N ASP A 186 -23.58 -5.17 -19.57
CA ASP A 186 -22.93 -6.47 -19.75
C ASP A 186 -23.19 -7.01 -21.18
N GLY A 187 -22.34 -7.92 -21.61
CA GLY A 187 -22.43 -8.59 -22.91
C GLY A 187 -21.06 -8.92 -23.50
N GLY A 188 -21.06 -9.40 -24.73
CA GLY A 188 -19.84 -9.99 -25.32
C GLY A 188 -19.60 -11.40 -24.87
N GLU A 189 -18.49 -11.98 -25.33
CA GLU A 189 -18.14 -13.39 -25.14
C GLU A 189 -16.82 -13.50 -24.39
N VAL A 190 -16.69 -14.56 -23.57
CA VAL A 190 -15.44 -14.98 -22.96
C VAL A 190 -14.53 -15.60 -24.03
N LEU A 191 -13.23 -15.65 -23.77
CA LEU A 191 -12.28 -16.26 -24.70
C LEU A 191 -12.53 -17.77 -24.83
N PRO A 192 -12.62 -18.28 -26.07
CA PRO A 192 -12.61 -19.72 -26.31
C PRO A 192 -11.30 -20.36 -25.81
N ASN A 193 -11.35 -21.63 -25.41
CA ASN A 193 -10.15 -22.36 -25.02
C ASN A 193 -9.10 -22.36 -26.15
N GLY A 194 -7.86 -22.07 -25.82
CA GLY A 194 -6.73 -21.98 -26.75
C GLY A 194 -6.57 -20.59 -27.39
N VAL A 195 -7.51 -19.68 -27.24
CA VAL A 195 -7.37 -18.29 -27.71
C VAL A 195 -6.76 -17.45 -26.61
N THR A 196 -5.57 -16.89 -26.85
CA THR A 196 -4.81 -16.06 -25.90
C THR A 196 -4.78 -14.58 -26.28
N ASP A 197 -5.39 -14.23 -27.41
CA ASP A 197 -5.46 -12.86 -27.91
C ASP A 197 -6.64 -12.10 -27.25
N ASN A 198 -6.32 -11.24 -26.30
CA ASN A 198 -7.30 -10.40 -25.61
C ASN A 198 -8.01 -9.39 -26.53
N SER A 199 -7.58 -9.22 -27.79
CA SER A 199 -8.38 -8.44 -28.75
C SER A 199 -9.76 -9.06 -28.98
N GLN A 200 -9.87 -10.38 -28.74
CA GLN A 200 -11.10 -11.17 -28.88
C GLN A 200 -11.89 -11.29 -27.55
N ALA A 201 -11.34 -10.84 -26.43
CA ALA A 201 -12.02 -10.82 -25.13
C ALA A 201 -13.08 -9.72 -25.08
N THR A 202 -14.16 -9.89 -25.84
CA THR A 202 -15.17 -8.84 -26.05
C THR A 202 -15.95 -8.56 -24.78
N LYS A 203 -16.17 -9.55 -23.92
CA LYS A 203 -16.81 -9.39 -22.62
C LYS A 203 -15.96 -8.55 -21.68
N TYR A 204 -14.69 -8.91 -21.49
CA TYR A 204 -13.76 -8.15 -20.66
C TYR A 204 -13.65 -6.68 -21.10
N LYS A 205 -13.47 -6.45 -22.41
CA LYS A 205 -13.43 -5.11 -22.97
C LYS A 205 -14.70 -4.32 -22.66
N LYS A 206 -15.87 -4.92 -22.91
CA LYS A 206 -17.14 -4.25 -22.65
C LYS A 206 -17.29 -3.88 -21.17
N ARG A 207 -16.93 -4.79 -20.27
CA ARG A 207 -17.02 -4.59 -18.82
C ARG A 207 -16.04 -3.53 -18.32
N THR A 208 -14.78 -3.56 -18.75
CA THR A 208 -13.68 -2.77 -18.15
C THR A 208 -13.30 -1.51 -18.94
N THR A 209 -13.80 -1.32 -20.16
CA THR A 209 -13.57 -0.11 -20.97
C THR A 209 -14.85 0.58 -21.41
N GLY A 210 -16.02 -0.01 -21.13
CA GLY A 210 -17.30 0.58 -21.39
C GLY A 210 -17.59 1.75 -20.46
N LEU A 211 -17.70 2.98 -21.00
CA LEU A 211 -17.84 4.21 -20.21
C LEU A 211 -18.99 4.13 -19.19
N LYS A 212 -20.12 3.53 -19.56
CA LYS A 212 -21.26 3.35 -18.64
C LYS A 212 -20.93 2.57 -17.39
N ASN A 213 -20.10 1.52 -17.52
CA ASN A 213 -19.66 0.70 -16.38
C ASN A 213 -18.64 1.44 -15.54
N LEU A 214 -17.71 2.14 -16.18
CA LEU A 214 -16.68 2.94 -15.53
C LEU A 214 -17.31 4.07 -14.70
N GLU A 215 -18.23 4.83 -15.27
CA GLU A 215 -18.97 5.89 -14.59
C GLU A 215 -19.82 5.35 -13.45
N ALA A 216 -20.60 4.28 -13.67
CA ALA A 216 -21.42 3.67 -12.63
C ALA A 216 -20.60 3.10 -11.47
N SER A 217 -19.38 2.68 -11.73
CA SER A 217 -18.47 2.19 -10.69
C SER A 217 -17.86 3.32 -9.86
N ASN A 218 -17.62 4.49 -10.46
CA ASN A 218 -17.13 5.66 -9.73
C ASN A 218 -18.21 6.35 -8.90
N GLU A 219 -19.50 6.09 -9.18
CA GLU A 219 -20.63 6.62 -8.42
C GLU A 219 -20.99 5.79 -7.16
N LEU A 220 -20.36 4.66 -6.98
CA LEU A 220 -20.60 3.78 -5.84
C LEU A 220 -19.89 4.29 -4.57
#